data_3321bd351c3f697d39425bda08485a5e
#
_entry.id   3321bd351c3f697d39425bda08485a5e
#
_cell.length_a   1.000
_cell.length_b   1.000
_cell.length_c   1.000
_cell.angle_alpha   90.00
_cell.angle_beta   90.00
_cell.angle_gamma   90.00
#
_symmetry.space_group_name_H-M   'P 1'
#
loop_
_entity.id
_entity.type
_entity.pdbx_description
1 polymer ?
#
loop_
_entity_poly.entity_id
_entity_poly.type
_entity_poly.pdbx_seq_one_letter_code
_entity_poly.pdbx_strand_id
1 'polypeptide(L)'
;MTSLLGGIFLGWSLGANSAANVFGTAVTSRMVKFWTAAILASLFVLAGALLGGQSGIETLKGLTHFTSNQAIIASIAAACTVTIMTLLGLPVSTSQAVVGAILGVGILNRQLNFAGLGKVVVCWVGTPV
;
A
#
# COMPACT_ATOMS: atom_id res chain seq x y z
N MET A 1 -0.57 -10.65 18.47
CA MET A 1 0.75 -10.21 18.03
C MET A 1 1.03 -10.55 16.55
N THR A 2 0.55 -11.67 16.03
CA THR A 2 0.72 -12.06 14.61
C THR A 2 0.08 -11.09 13.60
N SER A 3 -1.02 -10.43 13.94
CA SER A 3 -1.69 -9.46 13.07
C SER A 3 -0.88 -8.21 12.79
N LEU A 4 0.04 -7.83 13.69
CA LEU A 4 0.92 -6.69 13.48
C LEU A 4 2.07 -6.99 12.50
N LEU A 5 2.52 -8.25 12.43
CA LEU A 5 3.65 -8.63 11.58
C LEU A 5 3.35 -8.38 10.09
N GLY A 6 2.15 -8.74 9.62
CA GLY A 6 1.73 -8.45 8.24
C GLY A 6 1.70 -6.96 7.93
N GLY A 7 1.18 -6.15 8.87
CA GLY A 7 1.14 -4.69 8.73
C GLY A 7 2.53 -4.05 8.75
N ILE A 8 3.42 -4.49 9.64
CA ILE A 8 4.81 -4.01 9.72
C ILE A 8 5.56 -4.34 8.42
N PHE A 9 5.44 -5.57 7.92
CA PHE A 9 6.09 -5.98 6.69
C PHE A 9 5.54 -5.20 5.48
N LEU A 10 4.22 -5.00 5.40
CA LEU A 10 3.62 -4.18 4.35
C LEU A 10 4.09 -2.72 4.44
N GLY A 11 4.16 -2.14 5.64
CA GLY A 11 4.65 -0.78 5.87
C GLY A 11 6.11 -0.62 5.45
N TRP A 12 6.96 -1.61 5.76
CA TRP A 12 8.35 -1.60 5.34
C TRP A 12 8.48 -1.68 3.81
N SER A 13 7.78 -2.60 3.15
CA SER A 13 7.82 -2.75 1.70
C SER A 13 7.26 -1.52 0.96
N LEU A 14 6.20 -0.90 1.50
CA LEU A 14 5.64 0.36 1.01
C LEU A 14 6.66 1.49 1.14
N GLY A 15 7.33 1.60 2.28
CA GLY A 15 8.36 2.61 2.50
C GLY A 15 9.52 2.48 1.51
N ALA A 16 10.03 1.26 1.29
CA ALA A 16 11.10 1.00 0.35
C ALA A 16 10.70 1.34 -1.10
N ASN A 17 9.49 0.96 -1.52
CA ASN A 17 9.00 1.22 -2.87
C ASN A 17 8.65 2.71 -3.08
N SER A 18 7.85 3.28 -2.22
CA SER A 18 7.29 4.63 -2.43
C SER A 18 8.31 5.74 -2.19
N ALA A 19 9.21 5.59 -1.21
CA ALA A 19 10.27 6.57 -0.98
C ALA A 19 11.24 6.66 -2.19
N ALA A 20 11.55 5.54 -2.83
CA ALA A 20 12.36 5.52 -4.04
C ALA A 20 11.67 6.24 -5.21
N ASN A 21 10.36 6.06 -5.35
CA ASN A 21 9.59 6.72 -6.41
C ASN A 21 9.48 8.25 -6.21
N VAL A 22 9.36 8.70 -4.95
CA VAL A 22 9.18 10.13 -4.64
C VAL A 22 10.51 10.89 -4.60
N PHE A 23 11.52 10.33 -3.94
CA PHE A 23 12.79 11.01 -3.69
C PHE A 23 13.96 10.49 -4.52
N GLY A 24 13.79 9.40 -5.27
CA GLY A 24 14.88 8.72 -5.97
C GLY A 24 15.64 9.64 -6.92
N THR A 25 14.94 10.42 -7.73
CA THR A 25 15.54 11.39 -8.66
C THR A 25 16.29 12.51 -7.94
N ALA A 26 15.73 13.06 -6.85
CA ALA A 26 16.34 14.13 -6.08
C ALA A 26 17.59 13.66 -5.33
N VAL A 27 17.61 12.41 -4.86
CA VAL A 27 18.77 11.81 -4.18
C VAL A 27 19.86 11.42 -5.17
N THR A 28 19.50 10.81 -6.32
CA THR A 28 20.45 10.44 -7.38
C THR A 28 21.11 11.65 -8.03
N SER A 29 20.37 12.73 -8.23
CA SER A 29 20.91 14.01 -8.73
C SER A 29 21.69 14.81 -7.68
N ARG A 30 21.81 14.27 -6.44
CA ARG A 30 22.49 14.90 -5.30
C ARG A 30 21.88 16.24 -4.85
N MET A 31 20.67 16.56 -5.25
CA MET A 31 19.96 17.76 -4.78
C MET A 31 19.56 17.63 -3.31
N VAL A 32 19.25 16.42 -2.86
CA VAL A 32 18.88 16.12 -1.47
C VAL A 32 19.71 14.95 -0.96
N LYS A 33 20.19 15.05 0.28
CA LYS A 33 20.89 13.94 0.93
C LYS A 33 19.89 12.83 1.28
N PHE A 34 20.31 11.57 1.12
CA PHE A 34 19.47 10.40 1.43
C PHE A 34 18.81 10.47 2.81
N TRP A 35 19.58 10.78 3.86
CA TRP A 35 19.05 10.86 5.23
C TRP A 35 18.01 11.97 5.42
N THR A 36 18.20 13.11 4.76
CA THR A 36 17.22 14.21 4.79
C THR A 36 15.91 13.78 4.13
N ALA A 37 15.98 13.14 2.96
CA ALA A 37 14.83 12.61 2.26
C ALA A 37 14.10 11.54 3.10
N ALA A 38 14.83 10.60 3.71
CA ALA A 38 14.28 9.53 4.53
C ALA A 38 13.56 10.07 5.79
N ILE A 39 14.16 11.03 6.48
CA ILE A 39 13.55 11.65 7.68
C ILE A 39 12.28 12.41 7.31
N LEU A 40 12.33 13.24 6.25
CA LEU A 40 11.17 13.99 5.80
C LEU A 40 10.05 13.06 5.36
N ALA A 41 10.36 12.02 4.55
CA ALA A 41 9.38 11.02 4.14
C ALA A 41 8.71 10.36 5.35
N SER A 42 9.50 9.95 6.35
CA SER A 42 8.98 9.28 7.55
C SER A 42 8.05 10.20 8.35
N LEU A 43 8.43 11.46 8.55
CA LEU A 43 7.63 12.43 9.29
C LEU A 43 6.30 12.73 8.58
N PHE A 44 6.33 12.95 7.26
CA PHE A 44 5.11 13.25 6.51
C PHE A 44 4.21 12.03 6.35
N VAL A 45 4.76 10.82 6.21
CA VAL A 45 3.96 9.57 6.20
C VAL A 45 3.27 9.37 7.55
N LEU A 46 3.97 9.57 8.67
CA LEU A 46 3.36 9.50 10.01
C LEU A 46 2.25 10.54 10.17
N ALA A 47 2.51 11.79 9.81
CA ALA A 47 1.51 12.85 9.87
C ALA A 47 0.28 12.52 9.01
N GLY A 48 0.49 12.06 7.76
CA GLY A 48 -0.58 11.65 6.85
C GLY A 48 -1.38 10.46 7.37
N ALA A 49 -0.72 9.48 7.98
CA ALA A 49 -1.39 8.33 8.59
C ALA A 49 -2.28 8.74 9.78
N LEU A 50 -1.82 9.68 10.60
CA LEU A 50 -2.56 10.17 11.76
C LEU A 50 -3.75 11.06 11.35
N LEU A 51 -3.59 11.90 10.33
CA LEU A 51 -4.60 12.86 9.90
C LEU A 51 -5.63 12.29 8.93
N GLY A 52 -5.21 11.41 8.03
CA GLY A 52 -6.04 10.92 6.91
C GLY A 52 -6.15 9.40 6.77
N GLY A 53 -5.45 8.62 7.61
CA GLY A 53 -5.41 7.16 7.48
C GLY A 53 -6.77 6.47 7.64
N GLN A 54 -7.68 7.06 8.40
CA GLN A 54 -8.99 6.46 8.69
C GLN A 54 -9.86 6.31 7.45
N SER A 55 -9.89 7.30 6.57
CA SER A 55 -10.66 7.23 5.31
C SER A 55 -10.15 6.14 4.36
N GLY A 56 -8.84 5.93 4.31
CA GLY A 56 -8.23 4.82 3.56
C GLY A 56 -8.63 3.46 4.12
N ILE A 57 -8.62 3.30 5.45
CA ILE A 57 -9.06 2.07 6.13
C ILE A 57 -10.53 1.77 5.84
N GLU A 58 -11.40 2.77 5.88
CA GLU A 58 -12.82 2.61 5.58
C GLU A 58 -13.06 2.18 4.13
N THR A 59 -12.33 2.75 3.18
CA THR A 59 -12.39 2.35 1.77
C THR A 59 -12.00 0.89 1.58
N LEU A 60 -10.91 0.44 2.21
CA LEU A 60 -10.46 -0.94 2.11
C LEU A 60 -11.41 -1.93 2.81
N LYS A 61 -11.97 -1.56 3.97
CA LYS A 61 -12.99 -2.34 4.66
C LYS A 61 -14.28 -2.49 3.83
N GLY A 62 -14.61 -1.50 3.01
CA GLY A 62 -15.77 -1.55 2.12
C GLY A 62 -15.66 -2.54 0.95
N LEU A 63 -14.45 -3.08 0.66
CA LEU A 63 -14.25 -4.03 -0.44
C LEU A 63 -14.66 -5.46 -0.10
N THR A 64 -14.46 -5.88 1.14
CA THR A 64 -14.86 -7.21 1.64
C THR A 64 -14.85 -7.26 3.16
N HIS A 65 -15.62 -8.20 3.74
CA HIS A 65 -15.58 -8.47 5.16
C HIS A 65 -14.42 -9.42 5.48
N PHE A 66 -13.44 -8.93 6.21
CA PHE A 66 -12.28 -9.72 6.61
C PHE A 66 -12.38 -10.25 8.03
N THR A 67 -12.03 -11.53 8.19
CA THR A 67 -11.57 -12.05 9.47
C THR A 67 -10.12 -11.59 9.69
N SER A 68 -9.68 -11.45 10.96
CA SER A 68 -8.32 -11.03 11.30
C SER A 68 -7.23 -11.84 10.57
N ASN A 69 -7.42 -13.14 10.41
CA ASN A 69 -6.47 -14.00 9.68
C ASN A 69 -6.39 -13.68 8.19
N GLN A 70 -7.52 -13.36 7.57
CA GLN A 70 -7.59 -12.99 6.15
C GLN A 70 -6.90 -11.64 5.88
N ALA A 71 -7.04 -10.69 6.81
CA ALA A 71 -6.33 -9.43 6.73
C ALA A 71 -4.80 -9.62 6.81
N ILE A 72 -4.32 -10.54 7.65
CA ILE A 72 -2.90 -10.88 7.73
C ILE A 72 -2.41 -11.49 6.42
N ILE A 73 -3.14 -12.45 5.85
CA ILE A 73 -2.79 -13.10 4.57
C ILE A 73 -2.73 -12.07 3.45
N ALA A 74 -3.74 -11.20 3.34
CA ALA A 74 -3.77 -10.14 2.33
C ALA A 74 -2.59 -9.17 2.49
N SER A 75 -2.27 -8.77 3.73
CA SER A 75 -1.15 -7.87 4.00
C SER A 75 0.20 -8.51 3.63
N ILE A 76 0.41 -9.77 3.97
CA ILE A 76 1.63 -10.50 3.61
C ILE A 76 1.73 -10.69 2.09
N ALA A 77 0.66 -11.07 1.42
CA ALA A 77 0.63 -11.24 -0.03
C ALA A 77 0.96 -9.93 -0.76
N ALA A 78 0.35 -8.82 -0.35
CA ALA A 78 0.66 -7.49 -0.88
C ALA A 78 2.12 -7.10 -0.63
N ALA A 79 2.62 -7.31 0.61
CA ALA A 79 4.00 -7.00 0.99
C ALA A 79 5.02 -7.82 0.17
N CYS A 80 4.80 -9.11 0.00
CA CYS A 80 5.64 -9.98 -0.84
C CYS A 80 5.66 -9.49 -2.29
N THR A 81 4.50 -9.18 -2.86
CA THR A 81 4.39 -8.68 -4.24
C THR A 81 5.18 -7.39 -4.42
N VAL A 82 4.96 -6.41 -3.54
CA VAL A 82 5.67 -5.12 -3.59
C VAL A 82 7.17 -5.30 -3.41
N THR A 83 7.59 -6.16 -2.46
CA THR A 83 9.01 -6.44 -2.21
C THR A 83 9.69 -7.06 -3.43
N ILE A 84 9.08 -8.09 -4.02
CA ILE A 84 9.62 -8.76 -5.22
C ILE A 84 9.77 -7.76 -6.36
N MET A 85 8.74 -6.97 -6.65
CA MET A 85 8.78 -5.97 -7.71
C MET A 85 9.84 -4.90 -7.45
N THR A 86 9.98 -4.45 -6.20
CA THR A 86 10.99 -3.47 -5.80
C THR A 86 12.42 -4.03 -5.98
N LEU A 87 12.65 -5.31 -5.62
CA LEU A 87 13.95 -5.97 -5.80
C LEU A 87 14.28 -6.18 -7.29
N LEU A 88 13.27 -6.36 -8.13
CA LEU A 88 13.44 -6.44 -9.59
C LEU A 88 13.62 -5.05 -10.25
N GLY A 89 13.57 -3.96 -9.49
CA GLY A 89 13.66 -2.60 -10.00
C GLY A 89 12.42 -2.16 -10.79
N LEU A 90 11.30 -2.84 -10.64
CA LEU A 90 10.05 -2.52 -11.33
C LEU A 90 9.17 -1.62 -10.47
N PRO A 91 8.77 -0.44 -10.96
CA PRO A 91 7.85 0.42 -10.23
C PRO A 91 6.47 -0.25 -10.11
N VAL A 92 5.95 -0.34 -8.89
CA VAL A 92 4.65 -0.91 -8.62
C VAL A 92 3.83 0.01 -7.73
N SER A 93 2.52 0.06 -8.00
CA SER A 93 1.58 0.75 -7.11
C SER A 93 1.25 -0.15 -5.91
N THR A 94 1.67 0.27 -4.72
CA THR A 94 1.37 -0.44 -3.47
C THR A 94 -0.12 -0.50 -3.19
N SER A 95 -0.90 0.54 -3.53
CA SER A 95 -2.36 0.53 -3.39
C SER A 95 -3.00 -0.54 -4.29
N GLN A 96 -2.52 -0.70 -5.53
CA GLN A 96 -3.02 -1.74 -6.44
C GLN A 96 -2.65 -3.14 -5.94
N ALA A 97 -1.45 -3.32 -5.39
CA ALA A 97 -1.04 -4.59 -4.79
C ALA A 97 -1.93 -4.97 -3.59
N VAL A 98 -2.23 -4.00 -2.71
CA VAL A 98 -3.12 -4.21 -1.55
C VAL A 98 -4.53 -4.54 -2.01
N VAL A 99 -5.11 -3.77 -2.94
CA VAL A 99 -6.46 -4.05 -3.49
C VAL A 99 -6.49 -5.41 -4.18
N GLY A 100 -5.46 -5.76 -4.96
CA GLY A 100 -5.34 -7.07 -5.61
C GLY A 100 -5.32 -8.22 -4.60
N ALA A 101 -4.57 -8.10 -3.51
CA ALA A 101 -4.53 -9.08 -2.42
C ALA A 101 -5.90 -9.23 -1.73
N ILE A 102 -6.57 -8.10 -1.47
CA ILE A 102 -7.93 -8.06 -0.92
C ILE A 102 -8.92 -8.78 -1.85
N LEU A 103 -8.85 -8.49 -3.15
CA LEU A 103 -9.70 -9.14 -4.15
C LEU A 103 -9.43 -10.64 -4.22
N GLY A 104 -8.17 -11.06 -4.19
CA GLY A 104 -7.80 -12.49 -4.17
C GLY A 104 -8.45 -13.24 -3.02
N VAL A 105 -8.36 -12.70 -1.80
CA VAL A 105 -9.03 -13.27 -0.62
C VAL A 105 -10.54 -13.21 -0.74
N GLY A 106 -11.09 -12.10 -1.26
CA GLY A 106 -12.53 -11.93 -1.46
C GLY A 106 -13.13 -12.92 -2.47
N ILE A 107 -12.42 -13.24 -3.54
CA ILE A 107 -12.80 -14.26 -4.53
C ILE A 107 -12.87 -15.63 -3.87
N LEU A 108 -11.85 -16.01 -3.12
CA LEU A 108 -11.79 -17.29 -2.40
C LEU A 108 -12.97 -17.45 -1.43
N ASN A 109 -13.38 -16.37 -0.78
CA ASN A 109 -14.48 -16.36 0.18
C ASN A 109 -15.87 -16.12 -0.44
N ARG A 110 -15.96 -15.84 -1.74
CA ARG A 110 -17.18 -15.43 -2.44
C ARG A 110 -17.89 -14.22 -1.81
N GLN A 111 -17.11 -13.30 -1.23
CA GLN A 111 -17.60 -12.12 -0.50
C GLN A 111 -17.01 -10.84 -1.11
N LEU A 112 -17.24 -10.60 -2.40
CA LEU A 112 -16.81 -9.39 -3.08
C LEU A 112 -17.91 -8.34 -3.12
N ASN A 113 -17.56 -7.11 -2.74
CA ASN A 113 -18.39 -5.95 -2.97
C ASN A 113 -18.01 -5.27 -4.30
N PHE A 114 -18.70 -5.64 -5.37
CA PHE A 114 -18.47 -5.10 -6.72
C PHE A 114 -18.71 -3.57 -6.79
N ALA A 115 -19.61 -3.02 -5.96
CA ALA A 115 -19.85 -1.59 -5.92
C ALA A 115 -18.67 -0.83 -5.31
N GLY A 116 -18.05 -1.38 -4.26
CA GLY A 116 -16.81 -0.86 -3.67
C GLY A 116 -15.64 -0.92 -4.66
N LEU A 117 -15.50 -2.05 -5.36
CA LEU A 117 -14.47 -2.22 -6.38
C LEU A 117 -14.64 -1.21 -7.53
N GLY A 118 -15.87 -0.99 -7.99
CA GLY A 118 -16.17 -0.01 -9.05
C GLY A 118 -15.70 1.40 -8.67
N LYS A 119 -15.91 1.83 -7.42
CA LYS A 119 -15.40 3.13 -6.93
C LYS A 119 -13.87 3.21 -7.01
N VAL A 120 -13.16 2.17 -6.59
CA VAL A 120 -11.69 2.14 -6.63
C VAL A 120 -11.18 2.23 -8.07
N VAL A 121 -11.76 1.46 -9.00
CA VAL A 121 -11.40 1.47 -10.41
C VAL A 121 -11.66 2.85 -11.04
N VAL A 122 -12.80 3.47 -10.76
CA VAL A 122 -13.13 4.83 -11.22
C VAL A 122 -12.11 5.84 -10.68
N CYS A 123 -11.71 5.73 -9.41
CA CYS A 123 -10.66 6.59 -8.85
C CYS A 123 -9.31 6.38 -9.55
N TRP A 124 -8.92 5.14 -9.88
CA TRP A 124 -7.65 4.88 -10.57
C TRP A 124 -7.61 5.45 -11.99
N VAL A 125 -8.76 5.46 -12.68
CA VAL A 125 -8.87 6.07 -14.02
C VAL A 125 -9.00 7.58 -13.94
N GLY A 126 -9.72 8.10 -12.94
CA GLY A 126 -9.97 9.53 -12.79
C GLY A 126 -8.80 10.33 -12.18
N THR A 127 -7.93 9.69 -11.40
CA THR A 127 -6.80 10.39 -10.74
C THR A 127 -5.73 10.88 -11.73
N PRO A 128 -5.37 10.15 -12.81
CA PRO A 128 -4.38 10.63 -13.79
C PRO A 128 -4.91 11.67 -14.77
N VAL A 129 -6.20 11.90 -14.84
CA VAL A 129 -6.89 12.82 -15.75
C VAL A 129 -7.21 14.13 -15.07
#